data_24223cec12431462454d266a84f060b2
#
_entry.id   24223cec12431462454d266a84f060b2
#
_cell.length_a   1.000
_cell.length_b   1.000
_cell.length_c   1.000
_cell.angle_alpha   90.00
_cell.angle_beta   90.00
_cell.angle_gamma   90.00
#
_symmetry.space_group_name_H-M   'P 1'
#
loop_
_entity.id
_entity.type
_entity.pdbx_description
1 polymer ?
#
loop_
_entity_poly.entity_id
_entity_poly.type
_entity_poly.pdbx_seq_one_letter_code
_entity_poly.pdbx_strand_id
1 'polypeptide(L)'
;VSGHPYTIVRPGWFDYQGPEDRRIDLRQGDLVTGRPGVDRRHIAQVLLEGALNPSGTRRTVEVFSAAGAPVTDYEALFAATRADEPGVLDGVLDTNNVPLTEEPVRVRDDIARLGRRGT
;
A
#
# COMPACT_ATOMS: atom_id res chain seq x y z
N VAL A 1 8.05 -5.89 12.50
CA VAL A 1 7.07 -4.81 12.60
C VAL A 1 7.42 -3.93 13.79
N SER A 2 7.55 -2.63 13.54
CA SER A 2 8.10 -1.68 14.53
C SER A 2 7.07 -1.21 15.59
N GLY A 3 5.78 -1.45 15.36
CA GLY A 3 4.70 -0.91 16.21
C GLY A 3 4.33 0.55 15.92
N HIS A 4 5.07 1.23 15.06
CA HIS A 4 4.73 2.59 14.64
C HIS A 4 3.54 2.62 13.67
N PRO A 5 2.75 3.70 13.66
CA PRO A 5 1.75 3.92 12.60
C PRO A 5 2.44 3.97 11.23
N TYR A 6 1.83 3.38 10.23
CA TYR A 6 2.38 3.37 8.87
C TYR A 6 1.28 3.26 7.82
N THR A 7 1.60 3.68 6.61
CA THR A 7 0.87 3.37 5.38
C THR A 7 1.90 2.94 4.34
N ILE A 8 1.73 1.75 3.78
CA ILE A 8 2.59 1.25 2.72
C ILE A 8 1.85 1.37 1.39
N VAL A 9 2.47 2.04 0.44
CA VAL A 9 1.91 2.28 -0.89
C VAL A 9 2.72 1.52 -1.92
N ARG A 10 2.05 0.67 -2.68
CA ARG A 10 2.62 -0.12 -3.78
C ARG A 10 1.99 0.38 -5.09
N PRO A 11 2.63 1.32 -5.80
CA PRO A 11 2.05 1.90 -7.00
C PRO A 11 2.09 0.93 -8.18
N GLY A 12 1.14 1.07 -9.08
CA GLY A 12 1.17 0.46 -10.39
C GLY A 12 2.20 1.10 -11.32
N TRP A 13 2.10 0.84 -12.60
CA TRP A 13 2.98 1.42 -13.60
C TRP A 13 2.68 2.90 -13.80
N PHE A 14 3.71 3.73 -13.80
CA PHE A 14 3.52 5.16 -14.03
C PHE A 14 2.98 5.40 -15.43
N ASP A 15 1.83 6.07 -15.48
CA ASP A 15 1.30 6.56 -16.73
C ASP A 15 1.39 8.07 -16.83
N TYR A 16 1.35 8.83 -17.60
CA TYR A 16 1.48 10.30 -17.62
C TYR A 16 0.20 10.95 -18.14
N GLN A 17 -0.95 10.29 -17.88
CA GLN A 17 -2.24 10.75 -18.41
C GLN A 17 -2.88 11.86 -17.59
N GLY A 18 -2.34 12.15 -16.40
CA GLY A 18 -2.91 13.13 -15.50
C GLY A 18 -4.02 12.57 -14.61
N PRO A 19 -4.38 13.31 -13.55
CA PRO A 19 -5.40 12.89 -12.61
C PRO A 19 -6.83 13.34 -12.99
N GLU A 20 -6.98 14.18 -14.00
CA GLU A 20 -8.25 14.75 -14.41
C GLU A 20 -9.20 13.64 -14.88
N ASP A 21 -10.43 13.66 -14.38
CA ASP A 21 -11.47 12.65 -14.67
C ASP A 21 -11.05 11.22 -14.37
N ARG A 22 -10.11 11.06 -13.41
CA ARG A 22 -9.65 9.76 -12.97
C ARG A 22 -9.77 9.66 -11.46
N ARG A 23 -10.24 8.52 -10.97
CA ARG A 23 -10.31 8.20 -9.56
C ARG A 23 -9.09 7.41 -9.11
N ILE A 24 -8.76 7.52 -7.84
CA ILE A 24 -7.80 6.64 -7.18
C ILE A 24 -8.49 5.30 -6.88
N ASP A 25 -7.87 4.21 -7.30
CA ASP A 25 -8.33 2.85 -7.04
C ASP A 25 -7.32 2.17 -6.12
N LEU A 26 -7.75 1.84 -4.91
CA LEU A 26 -6.94 1.11 -3.93
C LEU A 26 -7.29 -0.37 -3.98
N ARG A 27 -6.27 -1.21 -4.13
CA ARG A 27 -6.39 -2.67 -4.13
C ARG A 27 -5.48 -3.26 -3.06
N GLN A 28 -5.73 -4.49 -2.71
CA GLN A 28 -4.94 -5.25 -1.73
C GLN A 28 -4.80 -6.69 -2.18
N GLY A 29 -3.74 -7.37 -1.71
CA GLY A 29 -3.56 -8.80 -1.92
C GLY A 29 -2.75 -9.19 -3.15
N ASP A 30 -2.21 -8.21 -3.86
CA ASP A 30 -1.40 -8.45 -5.07
C ASP A 30 -2.14 -9.35 -6.10
N LEU A 31 -3.43 -9.11 -6.27
CA LEU A 31 -4.30 -9.90 -7.15
C LEU A 31 -4.55 -9.26 -8.51
N VAL A 32 -4.10 -8.02 -8.69
CA VAL A 32 -4.31 -7.30 -9.94
C VAL A 32 -3.35 -7.81 -11.00
N THR A 33 -3.90 -8.23 -12.13
CA THR A 33 -3.12 -8.73 -13.26
C THR A 33 -2.97 -7.66 -14.34
N GLY A 34 -2.02 -7.86 -15.24
CA GLY A 34 -1.70 -6.90 -16.29
C GLY A 34 -0.78 -5.80 -15.79
N ARG A 35 -0.87 -4.65 -16.40
CA ARG A 35 -0.04 -3.47 -16.07
C ARG A 35 -0.90 -2.21 -15.93
N PRO A 36 -1.84 -2.18 -14.99
CA PRO A 36 -2.66 -0.98 -14.79
C PRO A 36 -1.77 0.20 -14.39
N GLY A 37 -2.13 1.37 -14.89
CA GLY A 37 -1.37 2.58 -14.70
C GLY A 37 -1.79 3.38 -13.47
N VAL A 38 -0.91 4.28 -13.06
CA VAL A 38 -1.18 5.25 -12.01
C VAL A 38 -0.51 6.59 -12.34
N ASP A 39 -1.23 7.69 -12.13
CA ASP A 39 -0.62 9.01 -12.19
C ASP A 39 0.17 9.29 -10.92
N ARG A 40 1.36 9.88 -11.06
CA ARG A 40 2.25 10.17 -9.93
C ARG A 40 1.60 11.08 -8.87
N ARG A 41 0.71 11.97 -9.29
CA ARG A 41 -0.02 12.85 -8.37
C ARG A 41 -0.99 12.06 -7.50
N HIS A 42 -1.57 11.00 -8.02
CA HIS A 42 -2.39 10.07 -7.22
C HIS A 42 -1.57 9.34 -6.17
N ILE A 43 -0.34 8.92 -6.51
CA ILE A 43 0.56 8.29 -5.53
C ILE A 43 0.88 9.27 -4.40
N ALA A 44 1.27 10.50 -4.75
CA ALA A 44 1.58 11.55 -3.76
C ALA A 44 0.38 11.85 -2.86
N GLN A 45 -0.81 11.88 -3.42
CA GLN A 45 -2.04 12.15 -2.71
C GLN A 45 -2.40 11.02 -1.73
N VAL A 46 -2.24 9.77 -2.13
CA VAL A 46 -2.46 8.62 -1.25
C VAL A 46 -1.45 8.61 -0.10
N LEU A 47 -0.18 8.91 -0.36
CA LEU A 47 0.84 9.02 0.69
C LEU A 47 0.48 10.10 1.72
N LEU A 48 0.11 11.29 1.25
CA LEU A 48 -0.27 12.41 2.11
C LEU A 48 -1.53 12.09 2.91
N GLU A 49 -2.57 11.64 2.25
CA GLU A 49 -3.86 11.38 2.90
C GLU A 49 -3.79 10.17 3.82
N GLY A 50 -3.00 9.16 3.50
CA GLY A 50 -2.75 8.02 4.38
C GLY A 50 -2.09 8.44 5.70
N ALA A 51 -1.20 9.44 5.64
CA ALA A 51 -0.57 9.99 6.85
C ALA A 51 -1.52 10.85 7.68
N LEU A 52 -2.48 11.52 7.03
CA LEU A 52 -3.40 12.45 7.70
C LEU A 52 -4.68 11.78 8.23
N ASN A 53 -5.10 10.67 7.64
CA ASN A 53 -6.35 9.99 8.00
C ASN A 53 -6.07 8.78 8.89
N PRO A 54 -6.66 8.69 10.09
CA PRO A 54 -6.49 7.51 10.96
C PRO A 54 -6.88 6.20 10.30
N SER A 55 -7.86 6.22 9.39
CA SER A 55 -8.27 5.03 8.62
C SER A 55 -7.21 4.52 7.64
N GLY A 56 -6.19 5.34 7.32
CA GLY A 56 -5.04 4.94 6.51
C GLY A 56 -3.94 4.21 7.28
N THR A 57 -4.03 4.19 8.61
CA THR A 57 -3.01 3.61 9.48
C THR A 57 -2.99 2.09 9.39
N ARG A 58 -1.79 1.54 9.32
CA ARG A 58 -1.55 0.09 9.26
C ARG A 58 -2.21 -0.55 8.05
N ARG A 59 -2.08 0.12 6.92
CA ARG A 59 -2.59 -0.33 5.64
C ARG A 59 -1.44 -0.56 4.66
N THR A 60 -1.52 -1.64 3.92
CA THR A 60 -0.72 -1.88 2.71
C THR A 60 -1.68 -1.86 1.53
N VAL A 61 -1.47 -0.93 0.63
CA VAL A 61 -2.39 -0.71 -0.50
C VAL A 61 -1.65 -0.62 -1.82
N GLU A 62 -2.22 -1.19 -2.85
CA GLU A 62 -1.80 -1.01 -4.22
C GLU A 62 -2.59 0.15 -4.82
N VAL A 63 -1.93 1.04 -5.54
CA VAL A 63 -2.54 2.26 -6.05
C VAL A 63 -2.56 2.27 -7.55
N PHE A 64 -3.75 2.46 -8.10
CA PHE A 64 -3.98 2.60 -9.54
C PHE A 64 -4.85 3.83 -9.81
N SER A 65 -4.79 4.33 -11.03
CA SER A 65 -5.71 5.35 -11.52
C SER A 65 -6.71 4.70 -12.47
N ALA A 66 -7.99 4.95 -12.25
CA ALA A 66 -9.07 4.38 -13.05
C ALA A 66 -9.98 5.50 -13.57
N ALA A 67 -10.75 5.22 -14.62
CA ALA A 67 -11.74 6.16 -15.12
C ALA A 67 -12.83 6.41 -14.07
N GLY A 68 -13.23 7.64 -13.89
CA GLY A 68 -14.30 8.01 -12.98
C GLY A 68 -14.06 9.37 -12.32
N ALA A 69 -15.00 9.79 -11.50
CA ALA A 69 -14.91 11.05 -10.77
C ALA A 69 -13.74 11.02 -9.76
N PRO A 70 -12.97 12.11 -9.64
CA PRO A 70 -11.92 12.20 -8.63
C PRO A 70 -12.44 11.93 -7.22
N VAL A 71 -11.60 11.29 -6.41
CA VAL A 71 -11.91 11.00 -5.00
C VAL A 71 -11.92 12.31 -4.21
N THR A 72 -12.94 12.48 -3.38
CA THR A 72 -13.08 13.64 -2.49
C THR A 72 -13.13 13.25 -1.02
N ASP A 73 -13.48 12.01 -0.71
CA ASP A 73 -13.54 11.47 0.66
C ASP A 73 -12.47 10.38 0.84
N TYR A 74 -11.30 10.79 1.32
CA TYR A 74 -10.18 9.88 1.53
C TYR A 74 -10.36 8.99 2.76
N GLU A 75 -11.09 9.45 3.77
CA GLU A 75 -11.41 8.61 4.91
C GLU A 75 -12.22 7.39 4.47
N ALA A 76 -13.26 7.59 3.67
CA ALA A 76 -14.07 6.50 3.13
C ALA A 76 -13.24 5.59 2.21
N LEU A 77 -12.33 6.16 1.42
CA LEU A 77 -11.44 5.41 0.55
C LEU A 77 -10.57 4.43 1.34
N PHE A 78 -9.94 4.88 2.42
CA PHE A 78 -9.11 4.02 3.27
C PHE A 78 -9.95 3.08 4.14
N ALA A 79 -11.09 3.54 4.65
CA ALA A 79 -11.95 2.71 5.47
C ALA A 79 -12.50 1.48 4.74
N ALA A 80 -12.61 1.54 3.42
CA ALA A 80 -12.99 0.41 2.59
C ALA A 80 -11.88 -0.65 2.46
N THR A 81 -10.65 -0.35 2.87
CA THR A 81 -9.53 -1.28 2.88
C THR A 81 -9.44 -2.02 4.22
N ARG A 82 -8.63 -3.07 4.26
CA ARG A 82 -8.39 -3.86 5.48
C ARG A 82 -7.07 -3.45 6.11
N ALA A 83 -7.05 -3.38 7.44
CA ALA A 83 -5.82 -3.20 8.20
C ALA A 83 -4.94 -4.45 8.10
N ASP A 84 -3.63 -4.26 8.12
CA ASP A 84 -2.69 -5.34 8.20
C ASP A 84 -2.82 -6.08 9.53
N GLU A 85 -2.74 -7.40 9.48
CA GLU A 85 -2.79 -8.24 10.69
C GLU A 85 -1.45 -8.16 11.43
N PRO A 86 -1.46 -7.99 12.78
CA PRO A 86 -0.23 -8.01 13.56
C PRO A 86 0.55 -9.30 13.36
N GLY A 87 1.86 -9.19 13.15
CA GLY A 87 2.75 -10.34 12.97
C GLY A 87 2.80 -10.93 11.58
N VAL A 88 1.99 -10.43 10.64
CA VAL A 88 2.09 -10.79 9.22
C VAL A 88 3.15 -9.92 8.57
N LEU A 89 4.14 -10.54 7.93
CA LEU A 89 5.28 -9.82 7.33
C LEU A 89 4.94 -9.21 5.97
N ASP A 90 4.00 -9.79 5.28
CA ASP A 90 3.77 -9.55 3.86
C ASP A 90 2.60 -8.60 3.60
N GLY A 91 2.05 -8.00 4.64
CA GLY A 91 0.84 -7.19 4.51
C GLY A 91 -0.41 -8.05 4.40
N VAL A 92 -1.55 -7.39 4.28
CA VAL A 92 -2.84 -8.07 4.23
C VAL A 92 -3.06 -8.73 2.86
N LEU A 93 -3.45 -10.00 2.87
CA LEU A 93 -3.88 -10.75 1.69
C LEU A 93 -2.84 -10.89 0.56
N ASP A 94 -1.59 -10.52 0.78
CA ASP A 94 -0.56 -10.65 -0.24
C ASP A 94 -0.15 -12.12 -0.37
N THR A 95 -0.49 -12.74 -1.50
CA THR A 95 -0.29 -14.16 -1.75
C THR A 95 0.91 -14.47 -2.65
N ASN A 96 1.50 -13.44 -3.26
CA ASN A 96 2.57 -13.60 -4.23
C ASN A 96 3.95 -13.27 -3.64
N ASN A 97 4.04 -13.09 -2.34
CA ASN A 97 5.30 -12.83 -1.67
C ASN A 97 6.22 -14.05 -1.66
N VAL A 98 7.50 -13.79 -1.82
CA VAL A 98 8.53 -14.80 -1.66
C VAL A 98 8.59 -15.22 -0.18
N PRO A 99 8.64 -16.53 0.13
CA PRO A 99 8.84 -16.98 1.51
C PRO A 99 10.11 -16.35 2.12
N LEU A 100 10.04 -15.98 3.39
CA LEU A 100 11.16 -15.33 4.10
C LEU A 100 12.45 -16.14 3.99
N THR A 101 12.35 -17.46 3.96
CA THR A 101 13.51 -18.36 3.82
C THR A 101 14.23 -18.23 2.49
N GLU A 102 13.57 -17.76 1.46
CA GLU A 102 14.12 -17.54 0.12
C GLU A 102 14.68 -16.12 -0.07
N GLU A 103 14.43 -15.23 0.88
CA GLU A 103 14.98 -13.89 0.85
C GLU A 103 16.50 -13.91 1.09
N PRO A 104 17.24 -12.95 0.50
CA PRO A 104 18.67 -12.82 0.80
C PRO A 104 18.94 -12.68 2.29
N VAL A 105 20.08 -13.24 2.75
CA VAL A 105 20.47 -13.22 4.17
C VAL A 105 20.41 -11.81 4.77
N ARG A 106 20.85 -10.81 4.01
CA ARG A 106 20.79 -9.41 4.47
C ARG A 106 19.37 -8.97 4.80
N VAL A 107 18.40 -9.31 3.96
CA VAL A 107 16.99 -8.97 4.19
C VAL A 107 16.46 -9.65 5.44
N ARG A 108 16.75 -10.95 5.60
CA ARG A 108 16.35 -11.70 6.79
C ARG A 108 16.93 -11.13 8.07
N ASP A 109 18.21 -10.75 8.03
CA ASP A 109 18.91 -10.15 9.17
C ASP A 109 18.33 -8.77 9.54
N ASP A 110 17.99 -7.97 8.54
CA ASP A 110 17.39 -6.66 8.75
C ASP A 110 15.99 -6.79 9.36
N ILE A 111 15.16 -7.72 8.87
CA ILE A 111 13.85 -8.01 9.45
C ILE A 111 13.98 -8.46 10.90
N ALA A 112 14.90 -9.38 11.20
CA ALA A 112 15.12 -9.86 12.56
C ALA A 112 15.58 -8.74 13.51
N ARG A 113 16.37 -7.81 12.99
CA ARG A 113 16.86 -6.63 13.74
C ARG A 113 15.73 -5.66 14.07
N LEU A 114 14.83 -5.44 13.10
CA LEU A 114 13.66 -4.58 13.30
C LEU A 114 12.68 -5.19 14.31
N GLY A 115 12.44 -6.49 14.23
CA GLY A 115 11.59 -7.19 15.19
C GLY A 115 12.05 -7.08 16.63
N ARG A 116 13.38 -7.06 16.86
CA ARG A 116 13.97 -6.87 18.21
C ARG A 116 13.80 -5.45 18.75
N ARG A 117 13.73 -4.45 17.88
CA ARG A 117 13.53 -3.04 18.30
C ARG A 117 12.07 -2.70 18.61
N GLY A 118 11.12 -3.49 18.11
CA GLY A 118 9.70 -3.30 18.32
C GLY A 118 9.15 -3.92 19.61
N THR A 119 9.99 -4.59 20.35
CA THR A 119 9.68 -5.11 21.68
C THR A 119 10.39 -4.26 22.75
#